data_75cbc0684334297102d120395da3f38f
#
_entry.id   75cbc0684334297102d120395da3f38f
#
_cell.length_a   1.000
_cell.length_b   1.000
_cell.length_c   1.000
_cell.angle_alpha   90.00
_cell.angle_beta   90.00
_cell.angle_gamma   90.00
#
_symmetry.space_group_name_H-M   'P 1'
#
loop_
_entity.id
_entity.type
_entity.pdbx_description
1 polymer ?
#
loop_
_entity_poly.entity_id
_entity_poly.type
_entity_poly.pdbx_seq_one_letter_code
_entity_poly.pdbx_strand_id
1 'polypeptide(L)'
;SGDMTSKDRSLLYYYNFETGLYTYSDIELNNLILKVEYRAQVGTFKNVVEIIKTLVPLKEQLQDRNLIPVENGIFNLKTKELEPFSDDYIITSKIATAYNPNAKKPHYFDVDGWFSSLACNDDEIVTLLWEMINEAINSNYTRKKIGFLVGASGNNGKGTYQMLLVNLIGKKNVSTLKPNEFSEKFKTAQIIGKVCNIGDDIGDAYLDDISNLMSIATGDGITVEEKGQKAFSIYTRAFCLFSGNSLPRARNKTGWIRRMLIIPFNADFSGTVENSDIKEKFVSDKNVLEYVLFRALNLEFEQFSKSKAVEEALREYNKHNDYTQAYIEDAYIPNEYHLLEKVPLIFIRRDIKRYFEEEGLKQHLPYGFGNEFAIRLSKTTKDVYKLKKGRIKIDEMEQFPSWTVSEVNTKVPIYLIVKE
;
A
#
# COMPACT_ATOMS: atom_id res chain seq x y z
N SER A 1 2.84 18.12 12.49
CA SER A 1 2.15 17.86 13.77
C SER A 1 2.97 16.88 14.58
N GLY A 2 3.71 17.36 15.55
CA GLY A 2 4.31 16.53 16.60
C GLY A 2 3.21 16.03 17.56
N ASP A 3 3.62 15.26 18.55
CA ASP A 3 2.74 14.81 19.64
C ASP A 3 1.89 16.00 20.14
N MET A 4 0.61 15.99 19.79
CA MET A 4 -0.32 17.11 20.01
C MET A 4 -0.64 17.37 21.48
N THR A 5 -0.08 16.55 22.38
CA THR A 5 -0.26 16.66 23.82
C THR A 5 0.80 17.52 24.50
N SER A 6 1.87 17.94 23.80
CA SER A 6 2.96 18.71 24.41
C SER A 6 3.47 19.82 23.49
N LYS A 7 3.35 21.07 23.93
CA LYS A 7 3.94 22.24 23.25
C LYS A 7 5.45 22.12 23.05
N ASP A 8 6.15 21.45 23.96
CA ASP A 8 7.62 21.27 23.93
C ASP A 8 8.10 20.43 22.74
N ARG A 9 7.21 19.64 22.13
CA ARG A 9 7.51 18.76 20.99
C ARG A 9 6.91 19.25 19.68
N SER A 10 6.17 20.35 19.71
CA SER A 10 5.49 20.89 18.53
C SER A 10 6.43 21.76 17.71
N LEU A 11 6.33 21.64 16.38
CA LEU A 11 6.99 22.55 15.46
C LEU A 11 6.21 23.85 15.37
N LEU A 12 6.92 24.98 15.24
CA LEU A 12 6.31 26.28 15.02
C LEU A 12 6.06 26.45 13.51
N TYR A 13 4.80 26.50 13.13
CA TYR A 13 4.38 26.80 11.76
C TYR A 13 3.96 28.27 11.66
N TYR A 14 4.18 28.89 10.51
CA TYR A 14 3.61 30.18 10.15
C TYR A 14 2.78 30.07 8.88
N TYR A 15 1.73 30.86 8.76
CA TYR A 15 0.92 30.90 7.56
C TYR A 15 1.63 31.72 6.47
N ASN A 16 1.83 31.11 5.32
CA ASN A 16 2.40 31.79 4.16
C ASN A 16 1.26 32.24 3.26
N PHE A 17 1.00 33.54 3.22
CA PHE A 17 -0.08 34.14 2.44
C PHE A 17 0.08 33.97 0.90
N GLU A 18 1.31 33.76 0.41
CA GLU A 18 1.55 33.55 -1.01
C GLU A 18 1.14 32.14 -1.44
N THR A 19 1.35 31.16 -0.59
CA THR A 19 1.09 29.74 -0.89
C THR A 19 -0.24 29.24 -0.34
N GLY A 20 -0.82 29.92 0.66
CA GLY A 20 -2.01 29.47 1.39
C GLY A 20 -1.73 28.31 2.34
N LEU A 21 -0.47 28.06 2.70
CA LEU A 21 -0.06 26.92 3.51
C LEU A 21 0.57 27.37 4.83
N TYR A 22 0.41 26.52 5.84
CA TYR A 22 1.22 26.57 7.02
C TYR A 22 2.56 25.88 6.77
N THR A 23 3.65 26.63 6.87
CA THR A 23 5.01 26.18 6.55
C THR A 23 5.86 26.12 7.82
N TYR A 24 6.66 25.07 7.96
CA TYR A 24 7.74 24.97 8.91
C TYR A 24 9.08 25.08 8.15
N SER A 25 9.87 26.08 8.52
CA SER A 25 11.23 26.27 7.99
C SER A 25 12.01 27.17 8.95
N ASP A 26 13.05 26.62 9.59
CA ASP A 26 13.94 27.38 10.46
C ASP A 26 14.60 28.55 9.72
N ILE A 27 14.96 28.34 8.46
CA ILE A 27 15.60 29.39 7.62
C ILE A 27 14.61 30.52 7.39
N GLU A 28 13.37 30.23 7.03
CA GLU A 28 12.38 31.27 6.76
C GLU A 28 11.92 31.97 8.03
N LEU A 29 11.77 31.24 9.15
CA LEU A 29 11.51 31.84 10.45
C LEU A 29 12.65 32.78 10.87
N ASN A 30 13.90 32.37 10.71
CA ASN A 30 15.05 33.21 11.00
C ASN A 30 15.07 34.44 10.08
N ASN A 31 14.73 34.30 8.81
CA ASN A 31 14.62 35.44 7.89
C ASN A 31 13.50 36.42 8.30
N LEU A 32 12.37 35.92 8.80
CA LEU A 32 11.31 36.77 9.34
C LEU A 32 11.77 37.54 10.58
N ILE A 33 12.50 36.89 11.49
CA ILE A 33 13.09 37.53 12.66
C ILE A 33 14.10 38.62 12.25
N LEU A 34 14.97 38.35 11.26
CA LEU A 34 15.93 39.33 10.73
C LEU A 34 15.28 40.55 10.06
N LYS A 35 14.08 40.38 9.47
CA LYS A 35 13.31 41.52 8.94
C LYS A 35 12.85 42.49 10.02
N VAL A 36 12.63 41.98 11.25
CA VAL A 36 12.18 42.79 12.42
C VAL A 36 13.39 43.28 13.21
N GLU A 37 14.37 42.44 13.45
CA GLU A 37 15.59 42.73 14.20
C GLU A 37 16.84 42.27 13.39
N TYR A 38 17.36 43.19 12.57
CA TYR A 38 18.46 42.87 11.64
C TYR A 38 19.79 42.51 12.34
N ARG A 39 19.92 42.81 13.65
CA ARG A 39 21.08 42.46 14.48
C ARG A 39 20.93 41.14 15.21
N ALA A 40 19.84 40.42 15.00
CA ALA A 40 19.59 39.15 15.66
C ALA A 40 20.71 38.13 15.39
N GLN A 41 21.17 37.47 16.47
CA GLN A 41 22.15 36.40 16.42
C GLN A 41 21.48 35.04 16.61
N VAL A 42 22.20 33.93 16.37
CA VAL A 42 21.69 32.56 16.48
C VAL A 42 20.97 32.27 17.80
N GLY A 43 21.51 32.78 18.92
CA GLY A 43 20.85 32.67 20.23
C GLY A 43 19.50 33.36 20.29
N THR A 44 19.40 34.55 19.64
CA THR A 44 18.14 35.30 19.54
C THR A 44 17.07 34.54 18.82
N PHE A 45 17.40 33.85 17.69
CA PHE A 45 16.44 33.07 16.92
C PHE A 45 15.79 31.98 17.77
N LYS A 46 16.60 31.18 18.48
CA LYS A 46 16.09 30.15 19.40
C LYS A 46 15.18 30.72 20.47
N ASN A 47 15.60 31.79 21.13
CA ASN A 47 14.82 32.42 22.19
C ASN A 47 13.47 32.95 21.67
N VAL A 48 13.46 33.62 20.54
CA VAL A 48 12.23 34.13 19.90
C VAL A 48 11.28 33.00 19.54
N VAL A 49 11.79 31.93 18.91
CA VAL A 49 10.96 30.76 18.56
C VAL A 49 10.35 30.10 19.79
N GLU A 50 11.13 29.91 20.85
CA GLU A 50 10.63 29.32 22.14
C GLU A 50 9.60 30.23 22.83
N ILE A 51 9.80 31.55 22.82
CA ILE A 51 8.82 32.51 23.35
C ILE A 51 7.52 32.40 22.52
N ILE A 52 7.60 32.42 21.19
CA ILE A 52 6.41 32.32 20.34
C ILE A 52 5.67 31.00 20.59
N LYS A 53 6.38 29.87 20.71
CA LYS A 53 5.76 28.58 21.04
C LYS A 53 4.97 28.60 22.35
N THR A 54 5.44 29.35 23.34
CA THR A 54 4.69 29.52 24.61
C THR A 54 3.42 30.35 24.46
N LEU A 55 3.42 31.32 23.56
CA LEU A 55 2.32 32.27 23.38
C LEU A 55 1.22 31.73 22.46
N VAL A 56 1.57 30.97 21.41
CA VAL A 56 0.58 30.50 20.43
C VAL A 56 -0.13 29.21 20.89
N PRO A 57 -1.41 29.01 20.54
CA PRO A 57 -2.12 27.78 20.87
C PRO A 57 -1.62 26.59 20.00
N LEU A 58 -1.77 25.39 20.54
CA LEU A 58 -1.69 24.18 19.72
C LEU A 58 -2.93 24.12 18.81
N LYS A 59 -2.70 23.85 17.52
CA LYS A 59 -3.77 23.67 16.55
C LYS A 59 -3.59 22.35 15.80
N GLU A 60 -4.69 21.72 15.44
CA GLU A 60 -4.72 20.49 14.67
C GLU A 60 -4.71 20.79 13.18
N GLN A 61 -4.03 19.92 12.41
CA GLN A 61 -4.08 19.98 10.96
C GLN A 61 -5.50 19.67 10.47
N LEU A 62 -5.89 20.28 9.35
CA LEU A 62 -7.15 19.98 8.68
C LEU A 62 -7.31 18.47 8.44
N GLN A 63 -8.43 17.91 8.90
CA GLN A 63 -8.75 16.49 8.77
C GLN A 63 -10.12 16.24 8.11
N ASP A 64 -10.77 17.27 7.56
CA ASP A 64 -12.04 17.08 6.86
C ASP A 64 -11.81 16.37 5.52
N ARG A 65 -12.38 15.16 5.40
CA ARG A 65 -12.30 14.34 4.20
C ARG A 65 -12.86 14.98 2.93
N ASN A 66 -13.68 16.01 3.09
CA ASN A 66 -14.35 16.68 1.97
C ASN A 66 -13.57 17.88 1.43
N LEU A 67 -12.51 18.30 2.13
CA LEU A 67 -11.70 19.46 1.75
C LEU A 67 -10.36 18.99 1.19
N ILE A 68 -10.15 19.23 -0.10
CA ILE A 68 -8.91 18.86 -0.80
C ILE A 68 -8.17 20.13 -1.22
N PRO A 69 -7.02 20.43 -0.60
CA PRO A 69 -6.19 21.56 -1.02
C PRO A 69 -5.58 21.31 -2.40
N VAL A 70 -5.84 22.20 -3.33
CA VAL A 70 -5.27 22.21 -4.68
C VAL A 70 -4.46 23.49 -4.92
N GLU A 71 -3.79 23.64 -6.06
CA GLU A 71 -2.86 24.76 -6.26
C GLU A 71 -3.51 26.14 -6.08
N ASN A 72 -4.75 26.31 -6.50
CA ASN A 72 -5.48 27.59 -6.51
C ASN A 72 -6.59 27.72 -5.47
N GLY A 73 -6.65 26.84 -4.46
CA GLY A 73 -7.63 26.93 -3.37
C GLY A 73 -7.92 25.59 -2.69
N ILE A 74 -9.06 25.50 -2.04
CA ILE A 74 -9.53 24.30 -1.35
C ILE A 74 -10.78 23.82 -2.08
N PHE A 75 -10.72 22.64 -2.70
CA PHE A 75 -11.88 22.05 -3.36
C PHE A 75 -12.75 21.32 -2.34
N ASN A 76 -14.04 21.67 -2.31
CA ASN A 76 -15.00 21.04 -1.44
C ASN A 76 -15.78 19.96 -2.19
N LEU A 77 -15.57 18.69 -1.81
CA LEU A 77 -16.21 17.53 -2.44
C LEU A 77 -17.74 17.51 -2.31
N LYS A 78 -18.31 18.17 -1.29
CA LYS A 78 -19.76 18.20 -1.07
C LYS A 78 -20.44 19.25 -1.95
N THR A 79 -19.89 20.46 -1.99
CA THR A 79 -20.46 21.57 -2.77
C THR A 79 -19.99 21.56 -4.23
N LYS A 80 -18.90 20.85 -4.53
CA LYS A 80 -18.18 20.83 -5.82
C LYS A 80 -17.64 22.21 -6.20
N GLU A 81 -17.36 23.05 -5.21
CA GLU A 81 -16.86 24.41 -5.38
C GLU A 81 -15.42 24.55 -4.90
N LEU A 82 -14.73 25.51 -5.46
CA LEU A 82 -13.38 25.90 -5.04
C LEU A 82 -13.48 27.09 -4.08
N GLU A 83 -13.04 26.89 -2.86
CA GLU A 83 -12.97 27.91 -1.82
C GLU A 83 -11.56 28.53 -1.79
N PRO A 84 -11.43 29.83 -1.42
CA PRO A 84 -10.12 30.44 -1.25
C PRO A 84 -9.37 29.81 -0.06
N PHE A 85 -8.05 29.89 -0.05
CA PHE A 85 -7.26 29.54 1.15
C PHE A 85 -7.61 30.47 2.31
N SER A 86 -7.66 29.91 3.51
CA SER A 86 -7.85 30.62 4.77
C SER A 86 -6.84 30.13 5.81
N ASP A 87 -6.38 31.06 6.67
CA ASP A 87 -5.54 30.76 7.84
C ASP A 87 -6.31 30.06 8.99
N ASP A 88 -7.63 29.94 8.85
CA ASP A 88 -8.45 29.12 9.74
C ASP A 88 -8.17 27.62 9.55
N TYR A 89 -7.74 27.20 8.35
CA TYR A 89 -7.42 25.82 8.03
C TYR A 89 -5.92 25.57 8.13
N ILE A 90 -5.51 24.67 9.02
CA ILE A 90 -4.11 24.27 9.13
C ILE A 90 -3.79 23.26 8.03
N ILE A 91 -3.37 23.77 6.89
CA ILE A 91 -3.01 23.02 5.69
C ILE A 91 -1.50 23.10 5.50
N THR A 92 -0.81 21.97 5.41
CA THR A 92 0.66 21.91 5.27
C THR A 92 1.12 21.40 3.90
N SER A 93 0.20 20.89 3.08
CA SER A 93 0.47 20.43 1.72
C SER A 93 -0.75 20.62 0.83
N LYS A 94 -0.54 20.78 -0.47
CA LYS A 94 -1.60 20.90 -1.48
C LYS A 94 -1.21 20.18 -2.76
N ILE A 95 -2.20 19.76 -3.54
CA ILE A 95 -1.99 19.23 -4.89
C ILE A 95 -1.40 20.33 -5.75
N ALA A 96 -0.34 20.01 -6.50
CA ALA A 96 0.38 21.01 -7.33
C ALA A 96 -0.39 21.43 -8.59
N THR A 97 -1.46 20.74 -8.92
CA THR A 97 -2.33 21.05 -10.07
C THR A 97 -3.47 21.95 -9.62
N ALA A 98 -3.76 22.99 -10.40
CA ALA A 98 -4.90 23.87 -10.18
C ALA A 98 -6.21 23.19 -10.59
N TYR A 99 -7.26 23.38 -9.81
CA TYR A 99 -8.61 22.97 -10.20
C TYR A 99 -9.18 23.94 -11.25
N ASN A 100 -9.64 23.40 -12.37
CA ASN A 100 -10.28 24.13 -13.44
C ASN A 100 -11.67 23.52 -13.69
N PRO A 101 -12.78 24.23 -13.34
CA PRO A 101 -14.13 23.70 -13.51
C PRO A 101 -14.53 23.52 -14.98
N ASN A 102 -13.80 24.12 -15.91
CA ASN A 102 -14.01 24.02 -17.34
C ASN A 102 -13.00 23.10 -18.03
N ALA A 103 -12.21 22.33 -17.27
CA ALA A 103 -11.22 21.43 -17.83
C ALA A 103 -11.90 20.40 -18.76
N LYS A 104 -11.35 20.26 -19.96
CA LYS A 104 -11.84 19.33 -20.98
C LYS A 104 -10.72 18.39 -21.40
N LYS A 105 -11.11 17.20 -21.85
CA LYS A 105 -10.15 16.25 -22.42
C LYS A 105 -9.39 16.93 -23.57
N PRO A 106 -8.06 16.97 -23.53
CA PRO A 106 -7.26 17.58 -24.58
C PRO A 106 -7.46 16.82 -25.90
N HIS A 107 -7.61 17.56 -27.00
CA HIS A 107 -7.84 16.96 -28.32
C HIS A 107 -6.61 16.22 -28.88
N TYR A 108 -5.41 16.54 -28.37
CA TYR A 108 -4.14 15.97 -28.81
C TYR A 108 -3.70 14.75 -27.99
N PHE A 109 -4.39 14.44 -26.87
CA PHE A 109 -4.09 13.27 -26.05
C PHE A 109 -5.36 12.72 -25.39
N ASP A 110 -5.70 11.49 -25.75
CA ASP A 110 -6.83 10.77 -25.18
C ASP A 110 -6.39 10.00 -23.91
N VAL A 111 -6.57 10.64 -22.75
CA VAL A 111 -6.26 10.04 -21.44
C VAL A 111 -7.07 8.76 -21.19
N ASP A 112 -8.36 8.74 -21.59
CA ASP A 112 -9.22 7.58 -21.38
C ASP A 112 -8.81 6.40 -22.27
N GLY A 113 -8.50 6.68 -23.54
CA GLY A 113 -7.96 5.68 -24.46
C GLY A 113 -6.60 5.15 -23.98
N TRP A 114 -5.76 6.02 -23.41
CA TRP A 114 -4.51 5.58 -22.81
C TRP A 114 -4.75 4.67 -21.59
N PHE A 115 -5.67 5.00 -20.68
CA PHE A 115 -6.01 4.13 -19.56
C PHE A 115 -6.60 2.79 -20.05
N SER A 116 -7.43 2.79 -21.09
CA SER A 116 -7.91 1.55 -21.71
C SER A 116 -6.76 0.70 -22.26
N SER A 117 -5.74 1.32 -22.87
CA SER A 117 -4.56 0.60 -23.34
C SER A 117 -3.73 0.01 -22.19
N LEU A 118 -3.54 0.74 -21.08
CA LEU A 118 -2.88 0.22 -19.86
C LEU A 118 -3.62 -0.99 -19.28
N ALA A 119 -4.95 -0.95 -19.33
CA ALA A 119 -5.86 -1.97 -18.81
C ALA A 119 -6.12 -3.12 -19.80
N CYS A 120 -5.48 -3.17 -20.96
CA CYS A 120 -5.79 -4.12 -22.03
C CYS A 120 -7.29 -4.13 -22.39
N ASN A 121 -7.94 -2.97 -22.38
CA ASN A 121 -9.36 -2.73 -22.62
C ASN A 121 -10.31 -3.37 -21.57
N ASP A 122 -9.85 -3.58 -20.36
CA ASP A 122 -10.67 -4.00 -19.23
C ASP A 122 -11.26 -2.75 -18.54
N ASP A 123 -12.56 -2.51 -18.70
CA ASP A 123 -13.26 -1.34 -18.16
C ASP A 123 -13.27 -1.33 -16.62
N GLU A 124 -13.25 -2.50 -15.97
CA GLU A 124 -13.17 -2.62 -14.50
C GLU A 124 -11.82 -2.09 -14.01
N ILE A 125 -10.73 -2.42 -14.71
CA ILE A 125 -9.39 -1.88 -14.40
C ILE A 125 -9.30 -0.39 -14.70
N VAL A 126 -9.85 0.09 -15.83
CA VAL A 126 -9.91 1.54 -16.14
C VAL A 126 -10.60 2.31 -15.02
N THR A 127 -11.72 1.80 -14.52
CA THR A 127 -12.43 2.40 -13.39
C THR A 127 -11.53 2.48 -12.15
N LEU A 128 -10.84 1.40 -11.82
CA LEU A 128 -9.91 1.35 -10.68
C LEU A 128 -8.73 2.31 -10.84
N LEU A 129 -8.21 2.53 -12.04
CA LEU A 129 -7.17 3.52 -12.29
C LEU A 129 -7.66 4.94 -11.92
N TRP A 130 -8.89 5.31 -12.30
CA TRP A 130 -9.49 6.58 -11.90
C TRP A 130 -9.74 6.68 -10.39
N GLU A 131 -10.24 5.62 -9.78
CA GLU A 131 -10.48 5.55 -8.33
C GLU A 131 -9.18 5.68 -7.53
N MET A 132 -8.07 5.10 -8.00
CA MET A 132 -6.76 5.26 -7.38
C MET A 132 -6.24 6.69 -7.43
N ILE A 133 -6.51 7.43 -8.53
CA ILE A 133 -6.16 8.86 -8.60
C ILE A 133 -6.95 9.63 -7.53
N ASN A 134 -8.27 9.40 -7.43
CA ASN A 134 -9.10 10.05 -6.40
C ASN A 134 -8.60 9.74 -4.98
N GLU A 135 -8.23 8.48 -4.68
CA GLU A 135 -7.65 8.10 -3.39
C GLU A 135 -6.33 8.80 -3.13
N ALA A 136 -5.44 8.87 -4.14
CA ALA A 136 -4.11 9.43 -4.02
C ALA A 136 -4.08 10.94 -3.78
N ILE A 137 -5.09 11.67 -4.24
CA ILE A 137 -5.18 13.14 -4.05
C ILE A 137 -5.83 13.56 -2.74
N ASN A 138 -6.39 12.63 -1.95
CA ASN A 138 -7.08 12.95 -0.70
C ASN A 138 -6.34 12.40 0.54
N SER A 139 -5.41 13.16 1.08
CA SER A 139 -4.67 12.78 2.30
C SER A 139 -5.50 12.86 3.60
N ASN A 140 -6.75 13.31 3.54
CA ASN A 140 -7.64 13.41 4.70
C ASN A 140 -8.58 12.21 4.85
N TYR A 141 -8.55 11.29 3.90
CA TYR A 141 -9.41 10.10 3.88
C TYR A 141 -8.66 8.87 3.39
N THR A 142 -9.10 7.69 3.78
CA THR A 142 -8.60 6.43 3.23
C THR A 142 -9.71 5.38 3.14
N ARG A 143 -9.75 4.67 2.02
CA ARG A 143 -10.59 3.46 1.82
C ARG A 143 -9.91 2.19 2.28
N LYS A 144 -8.83 2.35 3.05
CA LYS A 144 -8.09 1.27 3.73
C LYS A 144 -7.44 0.28 2.76
N LYS A 145 -6.98 0.77 1.62
CA LYS A 145 -6.28 -0.02 0.61
C LYS A 145 -4.85 0.46 0.39
N ILE A 146 -4.03 -0.46 -0.07
CA ILE A 146 -2.65 -0.25 -0.53
C ILE A 146 -2.62 -0.71 -1.98
N GLY A 147 -2.27 0.16 -2.90
CA GLY A 147 -2.24 -0.12 -4.33
C GLY A 147 -0.94 -0.81 -4.76
N PHE A 148 -1.07 -1.82 -5.62
CA PHE A 148 0.05 -2.51 -6.23
C PHE A 148 -0.18 -2.63 -7.73
N LEU A 149 0.67 -1.98 -8.53
CA LEU A 149 0.70 -2.14 -9.98
C LEU A 149 1.68 -3.26 -10.31
N VAL A 150 1.19 -4.37 -10.83
CA VAL A 150 2.01 -5.57 -11.07
C VAL A 150 1.97 -5.99 -12.52
N GLY A 151 3.13 -6.26 -13.10
CA GLY A 151 3.23 -6.78 -14.47
C GLY A 151 4.59 -7.41 -14.68
N ALA A 152 4.60 -8.62 -15.24
CA ALA A 152 5.79 -9.46 -15.36
C ALA A 152 6.84 -8.89 -16.34
N SER A 153 6.41 -8.13 -17.36
CA SER A 153 7.30 -7.50 -18.34
C SER A 153 7.62 -6.04 -18.00
N GLY A 154 8.67 -5.51 -18.60
CA GLY A 154 8.88 -4.06 -18.71
C GLY A 154 7.90 -3.44 -19.73
N ASN A 155 8.00 -2.12 -19.95
CA ASN A 155 7.23 -1.37 -20.97
C ASN A 155 5.70 -1.59 -20.95
N ASN A 156 5.12 -1.74 -19.75
CA ASN A 156 3.68 -1.94 -19.54
C ASN A 156 2.97 -0.70 -18.99
N GLY A 157 3.68 0.44 -18.90
CA GLY A 157 3.10 1.72 -18.53
C GLY A 157 2.96 2.01 -17.03
N LYS A 158 3.33 1.09 -16.11
CA LYS A 158 3.30 1.31 -14.65
C LYS A 158 3.99 2.62 -14.25
N GLY A 159 5.26 2.77 -14.64
CA GLY A 159 6.04 3.96 -14.30
C GLY A 159 5.49 5.24 -14.91
N THR A 160 4.88 5.18 -16.09
CA THR A 160 4.24 6.34 -16.73
C THR A 160 2.97 6.76 -16.00
N TYR A 161 2.17 5.80 -15.55
CA TYR A 161 1.00 6.07 -14.70
C TYR A 161 1.39 6.67 -13.34
N GLN A 162 2.45 6.15 -12.70
CA GLN A 162 2.98 6.73 -11.46
C GLN A 162 3.52 8.14 -11.70
N MET A 163 4.18 8.39 -12.83
CA MET A 163 4.67 9.72 -13.17
C MET A 163 3.53 10.74 -13.37
N LEU A 164 2.41 10.32 -13.97
CA LEU A 164 1.19 11.15 -14.03
C LEU A 164 0.76 11.57 -12.62
N LEU A 165 0.70 10.64 -11.67
CA LEU A 165 0.33 10.92 -10.28
C LEU A 165 1.33 11.86 -9.60
N VAL A 166 2.63 11.62 -9.77
CA VAL A 166 3.68 12.49 -9.21
C VAL A 166 3.58 13.90 -9.75
N ASN A 167 3.31 14.07 -11.04
CA ASN A 167 3.14 15.39 -11.66
C ASN A 167 1.84 16.07 -11.20
N LEU A 168 0.75 15.32 -11.10
CA LEU A 168 -0.54 15.79 -10.62
C LEU A 168 -0.46 16.31 -9.18
N ILE A 169 0.09 15.52 -8.28
CA ILE A 169 0.17 15.79 -6.84
C ILE A 169 1.30 16.79 -6.54
N GLY A 170 2.36 16.75 -7.34
CA GLY A 170 3.58 17.51 -7.14
C GLY A 170 4.65 16.73 -6.38
N LYS A 171 5.85 16.67 -6.95
CA LYS A 171 6.98 15.90 -6.44
C LYS A 171 7.30 16.14 -4.95
N LYS A 172 7.11 17.39 -4.46
CA LYS A 172 7.35 17.74 -3.05
C LYS A 172 6.35 17.09 -2.09
N ASN A 173 5.16 16.76 -2.57
CA ASN A 173 4.05 16.22 -1.79
C ASN A 173 3.96 14.68 -1.83
N VAL A 174 4.91 14.03 -2.52
CA VAL A 174 4.97 12.58 -2.65
C VAL A 174 6.22 12.06 -1.94
N SER A 175 6.08 10.96 -1.18
CA SER A 175 7.21 10.15 -0.71
C SER A 175 7.42 8.94 -1.63
N THR A 176 8.62 8.33 -1.56
CA THR A 176 9.01 7.24 -2.47
C THR A 176 9.44 5.98 -1.72
N LEU A 177 8.92 5.77 -0.53
CA LEU A 177 9.25 4.62 0.30
C LEU A 177 8.78 3.32 -0.36
N LYS A 178 9.63 2.31 -0.32
CA LYS A 178 9.29 0.91 -0.66
C LYS A 178 8.64 0.22 0.55
N PRO A 179 7.87 -0.88 0.38
CA PRO A 179 7.15 -1.53 1.49
C PRO A 179 8.03 -1.89 2.70
N ASN A 180 9.25 -2.39 2.47
CA ASN A 180 10.20 -2.74 3.53
C ASN A 180 10.75 -1.52 4.29
N GLU A 181 10.77 -0.34 3.66
CA GLU A 181 11.32 0.87 4.25
C GLU A 181 10.41 1.50 5.32
N PHE A 182 9.13 1.09 5.37
CA PHE A 182 8.20 1.53 6.41
C PHE A 182 8.53 0.96 7.81
N SER A 183 9.34 -0.08 7.91
CA SER A 183 9.86 -0.59 9.18
C SER A 183 11.23 -0.02 9.54
N GLU A 184 11.89 0.71 8.64
CA GLU A 184 13.22 1.25 8.86
C GLU A 184 13.18 2.56 9.66
N LYS A 185 13.97 2.58 10.74
CA LYS A 185 14.18 3.76 11.57
C LYS A 185 14.65 4.94 10.70
N PHE A 186 14.10 6.12 10.90
CA PHE A 186 14.36 7.35 10.15
C PHE A 186 13.78 7.41 8.72
N LYS A 187 13.61 6.30 7.99
CA LYS A 187 13.02 6.33 6.66
C LYS A 187 11.53 6.66 6.70
N THR A 188 10.80 6.04 7.62
CA THR A 188 9.35 6.28 7.79
C THR A 188 9.01 7.75 8.00
N ALA A 189 9.92 8.55 8.56
CA ALA A 189 9.72 9.98 8.71
C ALA A 189 9.53 10.74 7.38
N GLN A 190 9.95 10.17 6.24
CA GLN A 190 9.73 10.76 4.92
C GLN A 190 8.26 10.89 4.53
N ILE A 191 7.34 10.17 5.22
CA ILE A 191 5.90 10.27 4.97
C ILE A 191 5.26 11.53 5.59
N ILE A 192 5.98 12.24 6.48
CA ILE A 192 5.46 13.41 7.20
C ILE A 192 5.08 14.50 6.20
N GLY A 193 3.82 14.94 6.28
CA GLY A 193 3.29 16.00 5.42
C GLY A 193 3.13 15.62 3.95
N LYS A 194 3.23 14.33 3.61
CA LYS A 194 3.00 13.86 2.25
C LYS A 194 1.54 13.55 1.99
N VAL A 195 1.11 13.81 0.77
CA VAL A 195 -0.24 13.52 0.29
C VAL A 195 -0.36 12.05 -0.11
N CYS A 196 0.70 11.51 -0.73
CA CYS A 196 0.74 10.15 -1.26
C CYS A 196 2.15 9.57 -1.12
N ASN A 197 2.27 8.25 -1.06
CA ASN A 197 3.53 7.53 -1.24
C ASN A 197 3.49 6.74 -2.55
N ILE A 198 4.50 6.92 -3.39
CA ILE A 198 4.63 6.20 -4.67
C ILE A 198 5.99 5.53 -4.70
N GLY A 199 6.04 4.23 -4.35
CA GLY A 199 7.24 3.41 -4.38
C GLY A 199 7.34 2.62 -5.68
N ASP A 200 8.47 2.71 -6.37
CA ASP A 200 8.70 2.00 -7.61
C ASP A 200 9.71 0.87 -7.44
N ASP A 201 9.68 -0.09 -8.36
CA ASP A 201 10.58 -1.23 -8.43
C ASP A 201 10.69 -1.99 -7.10
N ILE A 202 9.52 -2.41 -6.58
CA ILE A 202 9.46 -3.27 -5.41
C ILE A 202 9.78 -4.71 -5.78
N GLY A 203 10.58 -5.38 -4.92
CA GLY A 203 10.91 -6.79 -5.09
C GLY A 203 9.93 -7.71 -4.35
N ASP A 204 10.24 -9.01 -4.40
CA ASP A 204 9.52 -10.09 -3.73
C ASP A 204 10.05 -10.39 -2.32
N ALA A 205 10.85 -9.50 -1.77
CA ALA A 205 11.43 -9.65 -0.44
C ALA A 205 10.37 -9.89 0.63
N TYR A 206 10.72 -10.71 1.62
CA TYR A 206 9.83 -10.95 2.75
C TYR A 206 9.78 -9.75 3.68
N LEU A 207 8.59 -9.31 4.01
CA LEU A 207 8.34 -8.20 4.94
C LEU A 207 8.11 -8.75 6.35
N ASP A 208 9.10 -8.61 7.22
CA ASP A 208 9.02 -9.07 8.61
C ASP A 208 8.04 -8.22 9.43
N ASP A 209 8.07 -6.91 9.21
CA ASP A 209 7.19 -5.95 9.89
C ASP A 209 6.50 -5.02 8.88
N ILE A 210 5.18 -5.09 8.86
CA ILE A 210 4.30 -4.28 8.03
C ILE A 210 3.39 -3.36 8.86
N SER A 211 3.64 -3.24 10.17
CA SER A 211 2.75 -2.56 11.11
C SER A 211 2.53 -1.10 10.75
N ASN A 212 3.59 -0.33 10.47
CA ASN A 212 3.49 1.06 10.08
C ASN A 212 2.72 1.24 8.75
N LEU A 213 3.04 0.42 7.74
CA LEU A 213 2.34 0.47 6.45
C LEU A 213 0.85 0.14 6.61
N MET A 214 0.52 -0.83 7.45
CA MET A 214 -0.86 -1.19 7.77
C MET A 214 -1.60 -0.09 8.53
N SER A 215 -0.93 0.58 9.46
CA SER A 215 -1.49 1.71 10.22
C SER A 215 -1.74 2.91 9.30
N ILE A 216 -0.82 3.24 8.41
CA ILE A 216 -1.01 4.30 7.41
C ILE A 216 -2.23 4.00 6.53
N ALA A 217 -2.35 2.76 6.04
CA ALA A 217 -3.48 2.37 5.22
C ALA A 217 -4.83 2.48 5.93
N THR A 218 -4.87 2.43 7.27
CA THR A 218 -6.10 2.59 8.06
C THR A 218 -6.26 3.99 8.66
N GLY A 219 -5.24 4.84 8.55
CA GLY A 219 -5.22 6.16 9.16
C GLY A 219 -4.96 6.13 10.67
N ASP A 220 -4.42 5.01 11.17
CA ASP A 220 -4.00 4.90 12.57
C ASP A 220 -2.67 5.60 12.81
N GLY A 221 -2.38 5.92 14.09
CA GLY A 221 -1.14 6.56 14.48
C GLY A 221 0.09 5.68 14.28
N ILE A 222 1.18 6.26 13.83
CA ILE A 222 2.49 5.63 13.75
C ILE A 222 3.52 6.45 14.49
N THR A 223 4.55 5.79 15.02
CA THR A 223 5.68 6.46 15.63
C THR A 223 6.79 6.64 14.60
N VAL A 224 7.27 7.87 14.44
CA VAL A 224 8.36 8.23 13.54
C VAL A 224 9.50 8.88 14.32
N GLU A 225 10.70 8.79 13.77
CA GLU A 225 11.89 9.39 14.36
C GLU A 225 12.72 10.06 13.25
N GLU A 226 13.08 11.32 13.47
CA GLU A 226 14.04 12.03 12.63
C GLU A 226 15.42 12.00 13.29
N LYS A 227 16.48 12.02 12.46
CA LYS A 227 17.85 11.92 12.97
C LYS A 227 18.17 13.08 13.92
N GLY A 228 18.52 12.76 15.17
CA GLY A 228 18.84 13.74 16.19
C GLY A 228 17.64 14.32 16.92
N GLN A 229 16.43 13.84 16.64
CA GLN A 229 15.21 14.23 17.35
C GLN A 229 14.64 13.06 18.17
N LYS A 230 13.77 13.36 19.14
CA LYS A 230 13.02 12.32 19.86
C LYS A 230 11.90 11.79 18.96
N ALA A 231 11.61 10.50 19.09
CA ALA A 231 10.48 9.88 18.42
C ALA A 231 9.15 10.55 18.82
N PHE A 232 8.25 10.70 17.85
CA PHE A 232 6.92 11.27 18.04
C PHE A 232 5.88 10.56 17.19
N SER A 233 4.61 10.69 17.55
CA SER A 233 3.51 10.06 16.82
C SER A 233 2.94 11.00 15.77
N ILE A 234 2.60 10.46 14.62
CA ILE A 234 1.89 11.14 13.54
C ILE A 234 0.67 10.33 13.12
N TYR A 235 -0.31 11.02 12.55
CA TYR A 235 -1.45 10.44 11.86
C TYR A 235 -1.37 10.84 10.40
N THR A 236 -1.36 9.87 9.50
CA THR A 236 -1.37 10.11 8.06
C THR A 236 -2.29 9.12 7.37
N ARG A 237 -2.91 9.53 6.30
CA ARG A 237 -3.76 8.72 5.41
C ARG A 237 -3.25 8.75 3.98
N ALA A 238 -1.95 9.03 3.83
CA ALA A 238 -1.30 9.04 2.52
C ALA A 238 -1.52 7.68 1.83
N PHE A 239 -2.17 7.70 0.67
CA PHE A 239 -2.34 6.49 -0.11
C PHE A 239 -0.98 5.94 -0.53
N CYS A 240 -0.74 4.67 -0.24
CA CYS A 240 0.50 4.00 -0.61
C CYS A 240 0.29 3.21 -1.89
N LEU A 241 0.95 3.63 -2.96
CA LEU A 241 0.97 2.98 -4.27
C LEU A 241 2.36 2.44 -4.55
N PHE A 242 2.43 1.18 -4.97
CA PHE A 242 3.68 0.53 -5.30
C PHE A 242 3.63 -0.06 -6.71
N SER A 243 4.78 -0.17 -7.37
CA SER A 243 4.89 -0.89 -8.63
C SER A 243 6.06 -1.87 -8.62
N GLY A 244 5.91 -2.99 -9.29
CA GLY A 244 6.93 -4.01 -9.42
C GLY A 244 6.57 -5.12 -10.41
N ASN A 245 7.53 -6.01 -10.64
CA ASN A 245 7.30 -7.22 -11.44
C ASN A 245 6.83 -8.39 -10.58
N SER A 246 7.03 -8.29 -9.27
CA SER A 246 6.62 -9.26 -8.26
C SER A 246 6.08 -8.53 -7.02
N LEU A 247 5.47 -9.27 -6.11
CA LEU A 247 4.89 -8.73 -4.88
C LEU A 247 5.65 -9.23 -3.65
N PRO A 248 5.86 -8.37 -2.65
CA PRO A 248 6.50 -8.77 -1.41
C PRO A 248 5.61 -9.73 -0.63
N ARG A 249 6.23 -10.71 0.01
CA ARG A 249 5.55 -11.64 0.92
C ARG A 249 5.50 -11.06 2.33
N ALA A 250 4.44 -11.34 3.08
CA ALA A 250 4.29 -10.84 4.44
C ALA A 250 3.73 -11.90 5.39
N ARG A 251 4.17 -11.85 6.67
CA ARG A 251 3.76 -12.81 7.69
C ARG A 251 2.30 -12.68 8.13
N ASN A 252 1.78 -11.46 8.21
CA ASN A 252 0.40 -11.21 8.64
C ASN A 252 -0.58 -11.30 7.48
N LYS A 253 -1.12 -12.50 7.25
CA LYS A 253 -1.87 -12.82 6.04
C LYS A 253 -3.23 -12.11 5.93
N THR A 254 -4.09 -12.21 6.94
CA THR A 254 -5.50 -11.78 6.80
C THR A 254 -5.65 -10.26 6.71
N GLY A 255 -4.98 -9.52 7.57
CA GLY A 255 -5.04 -8.05 7.59
C GLY A 255 -4.39 -7.45 6.34
N TRP A 256 -3.24 -7.99 5.92
CA TRP A 256 -2.49 -7.58 4.75
C TRP A 256 -3.28 -7.78 3.47
N ILE A 257 -3.73 -9.01 3.21
CA ILE A 257 -4.51 -9.41 2.03
C ILE A 257 -5.74 -8.53 1.85
N ARG A 258 -6.48 -8.28 2.92
CA ARG A 258 -7.68 -7.44 2.87
C ARG A 258 -7.39 -5.99 2.41
N ARG A 259 -6.18 -5.50 2.63
CA ARG A 259 -5.77 -4.14 2.26
C ARG A 259 -5.12 -4.05 0.89
N MET A 260 -4.67 -5.14 0.34
CA MET A 260 -4.08 -5.15 -1.00
C MET A 260 -5.13 -4.83 -2.07
N LEU A 261 -4.74 -3.99 -3.02
CA LEU A 261 -5.44 -3.72 -4.27
C LEU A 261 -4.42 -3.97 -5.39
N ILE A 262 -4.43 -5.16 -5.93
CA ILE A 262 -3.45 -5.61 -6.94
C ILE A 262 -4.03 -5.35 -8.31
N ILE A 263 -3.45 -4.41 -9.05
CA ILE A 263 -3.87 -4.06 -10.40
C ILE A 263 -2.89 -4.71 -11.39
N PRO A 264 -3.32 -5.67 -12.20
CA PRO A 264 -2.48 -6.27 -13.23
C PRO A 264 -2.24 -5.26 -14.38
N PHE A 265 -0.97 -5.05 -14.71
CA PHE A 265 -0.50 -4.26 -15.85
C PHE A 265 0.09 -5.23 -16.89
N ASN A 266 -0.79 -5.84 -17.67
CA ASN A 266 -0.45 -6.89 -18.63
C ASN A 266 -0.21 -6.36 -20.06
N ALA A 267 -0.34 -5.03 -20.26
CA ALA A 267 -0.02 -4.41 -21.53
C ALA A 267 1.47 -4.57 -21.87
N ASP A 268 1.78 -4.68 -23.15
CA ASP A 268 3.13 -4.66 -23.69
C ASP A 268 3.22 -3.59 -24.78
N PHE A 269 3.97 -2.53 -24.48
CA PHE A 269 4.21 -1.42 -25.40
C PHE A 269 5.59 -1.49 -26.06
N SER A 270 6.24 -2.64 -26.05
CA SER A 270 7.55 -2.84 -26.69
C SER A 270 7.49 -2.64 -28.20
N GLY A 271 8.56 -2.12 -28.77
CA GLY A 271 8.71 -1.97 -30.22
C GLY A 271 7.93 -0.80 -30.81
N THR A 272 7.22 -1.00 -31.91
CA THR A 272 6.56 0.08 -32.67
C THR A 272 5.31 0.67 -32.00
N VAL A 273 4.84 0.07 -30.91
CA VAL A 273 3.66 0.52 -30.17
C VAL A 273 4.05 1.53 -29.08
N GLU A 274 5.34 1.65 -28.76
CA GLU A 274 5.82 2.57 -27.75
C GLU A 274 5.64 4.03 -28.22
N ASN A 275 4.95 4.81 -27.38
CA ASN A 275 4.81 6.26 -27.57
C ASN A 275 5.51 7.02 -26.43
N SER A 276 6.76 7.41 -26.67
CA SER A 276 7.57 8.14 -25.68
C SER A 276 6.98 9.50 -25.30
N ASP A 277 6.22 10.14 -26.20
CA ASP A 277 5.59 11.44 -25.93
C ASP A 277 4.62 11.39 -24.75
N ILE A 278 4.01 10.23 -24.44
CA ILE A 278 3.16 10.09 -23.28
C ILE A 278 3.95 10.39 -22.02
N LYS A 279 5.09 9.75 -21.85
CA LYS A 279 5.95 9.92 -20.67
C LYS A 279 6.69 11.26 -20.66
N GLU A 280 7.17 11.70 -21.80
CA GLU A 280 8.04 12.89 -21.90
C GLU A 280 7.25 14.20 -21.92
N LYS A 281 6.01 14.19 -22.45
CA LYS A 281 5.23 15.41 -22.69
C LYS A 281 3.86 15.37 -22.01
N PHE A 282 3.03 14.34 -22.29
CA PHE A 282 1.61 14.42 -21.95
C PHE A 282 1.32 14.27 -20.46
N VAL A 283 2.01 13.38 -19.74
CA VAL A 283 1.79 13.20 -18.28
C VAL A 283 2.29 14.39 -17.44
N SER A 284 2.96 15.37 -18.04
CA SER A 284 3.34 16.64 -17.41
C SER A 284 2.63 17.86 -18.00
N ASP A 285 1.81 17.66 -19.02
CA ASP A 285 1.08 18.75 -19.66
C ASP A 285 -0.01 19.32 -18.74
N LYS A 286 -0.06 20.63 -18.63
CA LYS A 286 -0.97 21.35 -17.74
C LYS A 286 -2.44 21.00 -18.00
N ASN A 287 -2.88 20.99 -19.26
CA ASN A 287 -4.29 20.73 -19.60
C ASN A 287 -4.66 19.26 -19.32
N VAL A 288 -3.73 18.34 -19.53
CA VAL A 288 -3.90 16.93 -19.17
C VAL A 288 -4.07 16.79 -17.66
N LEU A 289 -3.19 17.41 -16.87
CA LEU A 289 -3.24 17.38 -15.41
C LEU A 289 -4.51 18.03 -14.86
N GLU A 290 -4.90 19.19 -15.38
CA GLU A 290 -6.18 19.83 -14.99
C GLU A 290 -7.41 18.97 -15.32
N TYR A 291 -7.44 18.33 -16.50
CA TYR A 291 -8.50 17.39 -16.85
C TYR A 291 -8.54 16.16 -15.93
N VAL A 292 -7.39 15.57 -15.65
CA VAL A 292 -7.28 14.42 -14.74
C VAL A 292 -7.74 14.80 -13.34
N LEU A 293 -7.30 15.95 -12.82
CA LEU A 293 -7.73 16.44 -11.51
C LEU A 293 -9.24 16.70 -11.46
N PHE A 294 -9.77 17.41 -12.45
CA PHE A 294 -11.20 17.68 -12.57
C PHE A 294 -12.01 16.39 -12.53
N ARG A 295 -11.64 15.41 -13.33
CA ARG A 295 -12.33 14.13 -13.40
C ARG A 295 -12.22 13.35 -12.10
N ALA A 296 -11.04 13.29 -11.49
CA ALA A 296 -10.82 12.59 -10.23
C ALA A 296 -11.62 13.22 -9.07
N LEU A 297 -11.66 14.55 -8.95
CA LEU A 297 -12.42 15.26 -7.91
C LEU A 297 -13.94 15.13 -8.05
N ASN A 298 -14.43 14.88 -9.26
CA ASN A 298 -15.85 14.68 -9.53
C ASN A 298 -16.28 13.21 -9.53
N LEU A 299 -15.35 12.29 -9.31
CA LEU A 299 -15.64 10.86 -9.17
C LEU A 299 -16.23 10.58 -7.78
N GLU A 300 -17.36 9.86 -7.74
CA GLU A 300 -18.05 9.49 -6.51
C GLU A 300 -18.07 7.99 -6.33
N PHE A 301 -17.44 7.50 -5.24
CA PHE A 301 -17.47 6.11 -4.82
C PHE A 301 -17.11 5.97 -3.34
N GLU A 302 -17.74 5.02 -2.67
CA GLU A 302 -17.49 4.76 -1.24
C GLU A 302 -16.42 3.69 -1.02
N GLN A 303 -16.35 2.71 -1.91
CA GLN A 303 -15.38 1.62 -1.89
C GLN A 303 -14.86 1.39 -3.29
N PHE A 304 -13.61 0.94 -3.41
CA PHE A 304 -13.06 0.55 -4.69
C PHE A 304 -13.96 -0.47 -5.40
N SER A 305 -14.13 -0.27 -6.69
CA SER A 305 -14.91 -1.14 -7.56
C SER A 305 -14.32 -2.56 -7.55
N LYS A 306 -15.18 -3.53 -7.73
CA LYS A 306 -14.74 -4.92 -7.87
C LYS A 306 -14.25 -5.15 -9.30
N SER A 307 -13.22 -5.97 -9.43
CA SER A 307 -12.72 -6.43 -10.72
C SER A 307 -12.33 -7.90 -10.62
N LYS A 308 -12.75 -8.67 -11.61
CA LYS A 308 -12.39 -10.09 -11.71
C LYS A 308 -10.89 -10.29 -11.82
N ALA A 309 -10.21 -9.44 -12.60
CA ALA A 309 -8.77 -9.49 -12.76
C ALA A 309 -8.03 -9.21 -11.43
N VAL A 310 -8.52 -8.26 -10.61
CA VAL A 310 -7.98 -7.97 -9.29
C VAL A 310 -8.22 -9.12 -8.30
N GLU A 311 -9.41 -9.72 -8.33
CA GLU A 311 -9.73 -10.87 -7.47
C GLU A 311 -8.87 -12.08 -7.82
N GLU A 312 -8.61 -12.30 -9.10
CA GLU A 312 -7.73 -13.36 -9.59
C GLU A 312 -6.27 -13.10 -9.21
N ALA A 313 -5.75 -11.89 -9.44
CA ALA A 313 -4.41 -11.50 -9.01
C ALA A 313 -4.22 -11.65 -7.48
N LEU A 314 -5.24 -11.32 -6.69
CA LEU A 314 -5.20 -11.52 -5.26
C LEU A 314 -5.22 -13.00 -4.86
N ARG A 315 -5.95 -13.84 -5.61
CA ARG A 315 -5.97 -15.29 -5.42
C ARG A 315 -4.60 -15.91 -5.71
N GLU A 316 -4.00 -15.52 -6.83
CA GLU A 316 -2.65 -15.96 -7.20
C GLU A 316 -1.61 -15.51 -6.15
N TYR A 317 -1.67 -14.25 -5.73
CA TYR A 317 -0.81 -13.78 -4.64
C TYR A 317 -0.96 -14.61 -3.37
N ASN A 318 -2.19 -14.97 -2.99
CA ASN A 318 -2.46 -15.80 -1.83
C ASN A 318 -1.83 -17.18 -1.94
N LYS A 319 -1.93 -17.82 -3.10
CA LYS A 319 -1.26 -19.10 -3.36
C LYS A 319 0.24 -18.98 -3.18
N HIS A 320 0.87 -18.00 -3.80
CA HIS A 320 2.31 -17.77 -3.70
C HIS A 320 2.79 -17.32 -2.30
N ASN A 321 1.92 -16.71 -1.50
CA ASN A 321 2.26 -16.28 -0.14
C ASN A 321 1.94 -17.33 0.92
N ASP A 322 1.10 -18.32 0.62
CA ASP A 322 0.68 -19.40 1.50
C ASP A 322 0.86 -20.78 0.86
N TYR A 323 2.11 -21.22 0.78
CA TYR A 323 2.47 -22.49 0.17
C TYR A 323 1.79 -23.72 0.79
N THR A 324 1.43 -23.68 2.07
CA THR A 324 0.67 -24.77 2.69
C THR A 324 -0.75 -24.82 2.13
N GLN A 325 -1.37 -23.67 1.93
CA GLN A 325 -2.69 -23.58 1.32
C GLN A 325 -2.63 -23.98 -0.16
N ALA A 326 -1.62 -23.51 -0.89
CA ALA A 326 -1.38 -23.90 -2.27
C ALA A 326 -1.24 -25.43 -2.41
N TYR A 327 -0.41 -26.05 -1.57
CA TYR A 327 -0.27 -27.51 -1.55
C TYR A 327 -1.60 -28.24 -1.28
N ILE A 328 -2.41 -27.72 -0.34
CA ILE A 328 -3.73 -28.32 -0.04
C ILE A 328 -4.63 -28.25 -1.28
N GLU A 329 -4.67 -27.12 -1.99
CA GLU A 329 -5.57 -26.91 -3.14
C GLU A 329 -5.06 -27.56 -4.43
N ASP A 330 -3.74 -27.49 -4.69
CA ASP A 330 -3.16 -27.90 -5.97
C ASP A 330 -2.66 -29.35 -5.98
N ALA A 331 -2.41 -29.95 -4.81
CA ALA A 331 -1.87 -31.31 -4.72
C ALA A 331 -2.68 -32.22 -3.77
N TYR A 332 -2.89 -31.83 -2.52
CA TYR A 332 -3.46 -32.73 -1.51
C TYR A 332 -4.91 -33.10 -1.79
N ILE A 333 -5.76 -32.14 -2.16
CA ILE A 333 -7.17 -32.37 -2.52
C ILE A 333 -7.28 -33.07 -3.89
N PRO A 334 -6.61 -32.65 -4.95
CA PRO A 334 -6.66 -33.33 -6.25
C PRO A 334 -6.20 -34.79 -6.20
N ASN A 335 -5.24 -35.12 -5.34
CA ASN A 335 -4.80 -36.50 -5.11
C ASN A 335 -5.72 -37.31 -4.15
N GLU A 336 -6.87 -36.74 -3.78
CA GLU A 336 -7.91 -37.38 -2.99
C GLU A 336 -7.50 -37.77 -1.57
N TYR A 337 -6.32 -37.33 -1.06
CA TYR A 337 -5.85 -37.64 0.30
C TYR A 337 -6.78 -37.14 1.39
N HIS A 338 -7.58 -36.11 1.13
CA HIS A 338 -8.60 -35.58 2.03
C HIS A 338 -9.79 -36.54 2.26
N LEU A 339 -9.97 -37.56 1.40
CA LEU A 339 -11.01 -38.56 1.54
C LEU A 339 -10.62 -39.68 2.54
N LEU A 340 -9.33 -39.80 2.84
CA LEU A 340 -8.82 -40.82 3.75
C LEU A 340 -9.16 -40.49 5.21
N GLU A 341 -9.57 -41.47 5.98
CA GLU A 341 -9.88 -41.30 7.41
C GLU A 341 -8.64 -40.85 8.22
N LYS A 342 -7.47 -41.36 7.86
CA LYS A 342 -6.21 -41.11 8.56
C LYS A 342 -5.06 -40.95 7.57
N VAL A 343 -4.31 -39.87 7.72
CA VAL A 343 -3.11 -39.62 6.91
C VAL A 343 -1.92 -39.37 7.81
N PRO A 344 -0.82 -40.14 7.67
CA PRO A 344 0.39 -39.91 8.47
C PRO A 344 1.00 -38.52 8.26
N LEU A 345 1.28 -37.81 9.34
CA LEU A 345 1.88 -36.47 9.25
C LEU A 345 3.26 -36.52 8.57
N ILE A 346 4.00 -37.62 8.73
CA ILE A 346 5.30 -37.80 8.07
C ILE A 346 5.14 -37.82 6.55
N PHE A 347 4.08 -38.47 6.03
CA PHE A 347 3.74 -38.45 4.61
C PHE A 347 3.49 -37.03 4.16
N ILE A 348 2.60 -36.29 4.81
CA ILE A 348 2.24 -34.91 4.43
C ILE A 348 3.50 -34.02 4.41
N ARG A 349 4.36 -34.15 5.45
CA ARG A 349 5.59 -33.35 5.53
C ARG A 349 6.58 -33.62 4.39
N ARG A 350 6.64 -34.82 3.90
CA ARG A 350 7.54 -35.18 2.80
C ARG A 350 6.94 -34.84 1.45
N ASP A 351 5.66 -35.06 1.29
CA ASP A 351 4.93 -34.77 0.06
C ASP A 351 4.86 -33.25 -0.21
N ILE A 352 4.58 -32.43 0.81
CA ILE A 352 4.62 -30.98 0.67
C ILE A 352 6.05 -30.44 0.39
N LYS A 353 7.10 -31.08 0.92
CA LYS A 353 8.48 -30.71 0.59
C LYS A 353 8.80 -31.01 -0.87
N ARG A 354 8.34 -32.16 -1.39
CA ARG A 354 8.48 -32.50 -2.80
C ARG A 354 7.75 -31.48 -3.67
N TYR A 355 6.52 -31.12 -3.32
CA TYR A 355 5.77 -30.07 -3.99
C TYR A 355 6.53 -28.73 -3.98
N PHE A 356 7.16 -28.35 -2.87
CA PHE A 356 8.00 -27.15 -2.82
C PHE A 356 9.21 -27.22 -3.75
N GLU A 357 9.86 -28.37 -3.84
CA GLU A 357 10.99 -28.60 -4.74
C GLU A 357 10.58 -28.53 -6.21
N GLU A 358 9.46 -29.16 -6.56
CA GLU A 358 8.87 -29.13 -7.93
C GLU A 358 8.47 -27.71 -8.35
N GLU A 359 7.96 -26.91 -7.42
CA GLU A 359 7.60 -25.50 -7.64
C GLU A 359 8.80 -24.53 -7.48
N GLY A 360 10.01 -25.02 -7.26
CA GLY A 360 11.22 -24.20 -7.08
C GLY A 360 11.24 -23.38 -5.79
N LEU A 361 10.48 -23.77 -4.78
CA LEU A 361 10.29 -23.02 -3.54
C LEU A 361 11.28 -23.47 -2.46
N LYS A 362 12.02 -22.53 -1.89
CA LYS A 362 12.91 -22.78 -0.71
C LYS A 362 12.15 -22.45 0.58
N GLN A 363 11.35 -23.39 1.09
CA GLN A 363 10.55 -23.17 2.29
C GLN A 363 10.83 -24.21 3.37
N HIS A 364 10.69 -23.78 4.62
CA HIS A 364 10.74 -24.66 5.79
C HIS A 364 9.34 -24.77 6.42
N LEU A 365 9.00 -26.00 6.84
CA LEU A 365 7.73 -26.21 7.54
C LEU A 365 7.81 -25.61 8.95
N PRO A 366 6.81 -24.83 9.37
CA PRO A 366 6.82 -24.17 10.66
C PRO A 366 6.69 -25.18 11.81
N TYR A 367 7.11 -24.76 13.01
CA TYR A 367 6.76 -25.47 14.22
C TYR A 367 5.23 -25.52 14.39
N GLY A 368 4.68 -26.70 14.69
CA GLY A 368 3.23 -26.84 14.78
C GLY A 368 2.49 -27.07 13.44
N PHE A 369 3.24 -27.25 12.33
CA PHE A 369 2.69 -27.49 10.99
C PHE A 369 1.48 -28.42 10.94
N GLY A 370 1.47 -29.55 11.66
CA GLY A 370 0.38 -30.52 11.62
C GLY A 370 -0.98 -29.97 12.11
N ASN A 371 -0.98 -29.15 13.16
CA ASN A 371 -2.21 -28.48 13.62
C ASN A 371 -2.67 -27.41 12.63
N GLU A 372 -1.75 -26.61 12.13
CA GLU A 372 -2.02 -25.57 11.14
C GLU A 372 -2.59 -26.17 9.85
N PHE A 373 -2.01 -27.27 9.38
CA PHE A 373 -2.48 -28.01 8.21
C PHE A 373 -3.91 -28.53 8.41
N ALA A 374 -4.21 -29.19 9.54
CA ALA A 374 -5.55 -29.69 9.85
C ALA A 374 -6.60 -28.57 9.86
N ILE A 375 -6.28 -27.40 10.46
CA ILE A 375 -7.17 -26.24 10.49
C ILE A 375 -7.45 -25.71 9.08
N ARG A 376 -6.42 -25.61 8.23
CA ARG A 376 -6.55 -25.12 6.84
C ARG A 376 -7.35 -26.10 5.99
N LEU A 377 -7.02 -27.38 6.08
CA LEU A 377 -7.74 -28.43 5.38
C LEU A 377 -9.25 -28.43 5.75
N SER A 378 -9.56 -28.30 7.05
CA SER A 378 -10.95 -28.21 7.51
C SER A 378 -11.69 -27.00 6.93
N LYS A 379 -11.03 -25.84 6.82
CA LYS A 379 -11.62 -24.65 6.21
C LYS A 379 -11.88 -24.81 4.71
N THR A 380 -10.99 -25.50 4.03
CA THR A 380 -11.05 -25.66 2.57
C THR A 380 -12.11 -26.67 2.15
N THR A 381 -12.16 -27.83 2.83
CA THR A 381 -13.08 -28.93 2.48
C THR A 381 -14.43 -28.81 3.17
N LYS A 382 -14.57 -27.99 4.23
CA LYS A 382 -15.71 -27.87 5.14
C LYS A 382 -15.95 -29.13 6.02
N ASP A 383 -15.03 -30.07 5.98
CA ASP A 383 -14.97 -31.23 6.88
C ASP A 383 -14.13 -30.89 8.12
N VAL A 384 -14.21 -31.70 9.16
CA VAL A 384 -13.39 -31.49 10.37
C VAL A 384 -12.20 -32.42 10.37
N TYR A 385 -11.00 -31.83 10.44
CA TYR A 385 -9.74 -32.58 10.56
C TYR A 385 -8.99 -32.16 11.81
N LYS A 386 -8.39 -33.14 12.49
CA LYS A 386 -7.58 -32.90 13.68
C LYS A 386 -6.25 -33.65 13.62
N LEU A 387 -5.21 -33.04 14.19
CA LEU A 387 -3.95 -33.72 14.46
C LEU A 387 -4.12 -34.57 15.71
N LYS A 388 -4.01 -35.89 15.57
CA LYS A 388 -4.09 -36.86 16.69
C LYS A 388 -2.86 -37.77 16.72
N LYS A 389 -2.48 -38.21 17.91
CA LYS A 389 -1.52 -39.29 18.08
C LYS A 389 -2.26 -40.61 18.12
N GLY A 390 -1.94 -41.53 17.21
CA GLY A 390 -2.65 -42.78 17.07
C GLY A 390 -1.84 -43.82 16.29
N ARG A 391 -2.42 -44.99 16.13
CA ARG A 391 -1.88 -46.08 15.30
C ARG A 391 -2.58 -46.12 13.96
N ILE A 392 -1.82 -46.47 12.93
CA ILE A 392 -2.34 -46.75 11.57
C ILE A 392 -2.05 -48.24 11.27
N LYS A 393 -2.97 -48.92 10.63
CA LYS A 393 -2.81 -50.31 10.24
C LYS A 393 -2.02 -50.46 8.95
N ILE A 394 -1.52 -51.66 8.70
CA ILE A 394 -0.72 -51.95 7.50
C ILE A 394 -1.56 -51.80 6.23
N ASP A 395 -2.79 -52.29 6.24
CA ASP A 395 -3.75 -52.17 5.14
C ASP A 395 -4.10 -50.70 4.82
N GLU A 396 -4.21 -49.86 5.86
CA GLU A 396 -4.41 -48.42 5.71
C GLU A 396 -3.17 -47.71 5.11
N MET A 397 -2.00 -48.36 5.11
CA MET A 397 -0.76 -47.81 4.55
C MET A 397 -0.58 -48.12 3.05
N GLU A 398 -1.28 -49.10 2.51
CA GLU A 398 -1.16 -49.54 1.10
C GLU A 398 -1.52 -48.43 0.10
N GLN A 399 -2.34 -47.46 0.52
CA GLN A 399 -2.74 -46.30 -0.28
C GLN A 399 -1.69 -45.18 -0.36
N PHE A 400 -0.57 -45.33 0.38
CA PHE A 400 0.54 -44.37 0.34
C PHE A 400 1.74 -44.94 -0.43
N PRO A 401 2.62 -44.07 -0.94
CA PRO A 401 3.85 -44.52 -1.61
C PRO A 401 4.68 -45.46 -0.73
N SER A 402 5.39 -46.41 -1.33
CA SER A 402 6.17 -47.45 -0.65
C SER A 402 7.18 -46.90 0.37
N TRP A 403 7.76 -45.73 0.12
CA TRP A 403 8.68 -45.07 1.07
C TRP A 403 7.96 -44.66 2.38
N THR A 404 6.66 -44.32 2.34
CA THR A 404 5.88 -44.01 3.54
C THR A 404 5.69 -45.29 4.39
N VAL A 405 5.40 -46.39 3.73
CA VAL A 405 5.26 -47.70 4.40
C VAL A 405 6.55 -48.12 5.13
N SER A 406 7.69 -47.86 4.52
CA SER A 406 9.01 -48.20 5.13
C SER A 406 9.41 -47.33 6.32
N GLU A 407 8.97 -46.07 6.33
CA GLU A 407 9.29 -45.08 7.39
C GLU A 407 8.30 -45.12 8.58
N VAL A 408 7.11 -45.60 8.39
CA VAL A 408 6.06 -45.63 9.43
C VAL A 408 6.12 -46.95 10.21
N ASN A 409 6.45 -46.84 11.52
CA ASN A 409 6.34 -47.98 12.40
C ASN A 409 4.88 -48.11 12.90
N THR A 410 4.16 -49.08 12.34
CA THR A 410 2.75 -49.35 12.69
C THR A 410 2.54 -49.88 14.10
N LYS A 411 3.59 -50.33 14.80
CA LYS A 411 3.56 -50.82 16.16
C LYS A 411 3.53 -49.73 17.23
N VAL A 412 3.93 -48.51 16.86
CA VAL A 412 3.98 -47.36 17.78
C VAL A 412 3.03 -46.26 17.34
N PRO A 413 2.46 -45.47 18.28
CA PRO A 413 1.61 -44.33 17.93
C PRO A 413 2.43 -43.22 17.22
N ILE A 414 1.90 -42.75 16.10
CA ILE A 414 2.46 -41.65 15.30
C ILE A 414 1.47 -40.49 15.25
N TYR A 415 1.92 -39.34 14.74
CA TYR A 415 1.01 -38.23 14.45
C TYR A 415 0.28 -38.44 13.14
N LEU A 416 -1.04 -38.28 13.17
CA LEU A 416 -1.98 -38.48 12.07
C LEU A 416 -2.85 -37.25 11.90
N ILE A 417 -3.17 -36.89 10.65
CA ILE A 417 -4.34 -36.04 10.36
C ILE A 417 -5.53 -36.98 10.25
N VAL A 418 -6.53 -36.76 11.06
CA VAL A 418 -7.72 -37.61 11.16
C VAL A 418 -8.97 -36.81 10.79
N LYS A 419 -9.78 -37.35 9.88
CA LYS A 419 -11.11 -36.84 9.55
C LYS A 419 -12.10 -37.26 10.66
N GLU A 420 -12.92 -36.31 11.14
CA GLU A 420 -13.96 -36.54 12.16
C GLU A 420 -15.37 -36.55 11.59
#